data_ec6dc18dbdaba0694bebf82a9413ae3c
#
_entry.id   ec6dc18dbdaba0694bebf82a9413ae3c
#
_cell.length_a   1.000
_cell.length_b   1.000
_cell.length_c   1.000
_cell.angle_alpha   90.00
_cell.angle_beta   90.00
_cell.angle_gamma   90.00
#
_symmetry.space_group_name_H-M   'P 1'
#
loop_
_entity.id
_entity.type
_entity.pdbx_description
1 polymer ?
#
loop_
_entity_poly.entity_id
_entity_poly.type
_entity_poly.pdbx_seq_one_letter_code
_entity_poly.pdbx_strand_id
1 'polypeptide(L)'
;MIDKKFKQGGLQLAGEIALANARDLITIMQWNEANGITLFRLGSELFPRWNHYELADLPQIAEIAQHLRCAGDYAKAHGHRITTHPGPFHILGSPEARVVDNSLVSLERHAELFDMMGFAPSFENKINIHIGSTYGDKDGTIERWLKNYDRLSDSVKKRLVIENDDKASMYSVRELYERVHTQIDIPITFDYWHHTFNTGDLSEREAFFLARSTWEKHGVTQCTHYSESRRREAQTLIERMFEHHNISMDDLENWPTFHKQYKEFTKIKEQAHADFILDLPKSYGVDDLDIMVEAKAKEQALIRIGVECTQNRALILES
;
A
#
# COMPACT_ATOMS: atom_id res chain seq x y z
N MET A 1 -13.04 -13.19 1.18
CA MET A 1 -13.90 -14.44 1.16
C MET A 1 -13.05 -15.66 0.84
N ILE A 2 -13.18 -16.78 1.57
CA ILE A 2 -12.43 -18.04 1.33
C ILE A 2 -13.09 -18.87 0.21
N ASP A 3 -12.29 -19.71 -0.48
CA ASP A 3 -12.74 -20.56 -1.58
C ASP A 3 -13.98 -21.39 -1.29
N LYS A 4 -14.07 -21.98 -0.10
CA LYS A 4 -15.20 -22.79 0.32
C LYS A 4 -16.52 -21.99 0.31
N LYS A 5 -16.49 -20.75 0.81
CA LYS A 5 -17.67 -19.85 0.82
C LYS A 5 -18.05 -19.42 -0.59
N PHE A 6 -17.05 -19.11 -1.45
CA PHE A 6 -17.32 -18.75 -2.84
C PHE A 6 -17.93 -19.91 -3.62
N LYS A 7 -17.42 -21.15 -3.47
CA LYS A 7 -17.99 -22.33 -4.11
C LYS A 7 -19.45 -22.62 -3.68
N GLN A 8 -19.84 -22.22 -2.47
CA GLN A 8 -21.21 -22.42 -1.94
C GLN A 8 -22.17 -21.30 -2.35
N GLY A 9 -21.73 -20.04 -2.31
CA GLY A 9 -22.58 -18.87 -2.51
C GLY A 9 -22.46 -18.24 -3.91
N GLY A 10 -21.41 -18.58 -4.66
CA GLY A 10 -21.19 -18.12 -6.02
C GLY A 10 -21.16 -16.60 -6.17
N LEU A 11 -21.59 -16.15 -7.35
CA LEU A 11 -21.66 -14.73 -7.71
C LEU A 11 -22.68 -13.95 -6.85
N GLN A 12 -23.75 -14.60 -6.43
CA GLN A 12 -24.76 -13.98 -5.59
C GLN A 12 -24.14 -13.48 -4.26
N LEU A 13 -23.43 -14.36 -3.56
CA LEU A 13 -22.77 -14.00 -2.29
C LEU A 13 -21.62 -13.00 -2.51
N ALA A 14 -20.86 -13.15 -3.59
CA ALA A 14 -19.79 -12.21 -3.92
C ALA A 14 -20.34 -10.80 -4.15
N GLY A 15 -21.43 -10.67 -4.89
CA GLY A 15 -22.11 -9.42 -5.16
C GLY A 15 -22.73 -8.78 -3.91
N GLU A 16 -23.34 -9.59 -3.03
CA GLU A 16 -23.88 -9.09 -1.74
C GLU A 16 -22.78 -8.49 -0.85
N ILE A 17 -21.62 -9.15 -0.77
CA ILE A 17 -20.48 -8.63 0.00
C ILE A 17 -19.91 -7.37 -0.66
N ALA A 18 -19.71 -7.38 -1.97
CA ALA A 18 -19.22 -6.21 -2.70
C ALA A 18 -20.15 -5.00 -2.57
N LEU A 19 -21.47 -5.25 -2.60
CA LEU A 19 -22.47 -4.19 -2.38
C LEU A 19 -22.39 -3.60 -0.97
N ALA A 20 -22.26 -4.45 0.05
CA ALA A 20 -22.07 -3.99 1.42
C ALA A 20 -20.79 -3.13 1.55
N ASN A 21 -19.66 -3.61 1.01
CA ASN A 21 -18.40 -2.86 1.01
C ASN A 21 -18.52 -1.52 0.26
N ALA A 22 -19.21 -1.48 -0.88
CA ALA A 22 -19.40 -0.26 -1.65
C ALA A 22 -20.28 0.77 -0.91
N ARG A 23 -21.29 0.31 -0.16
CA ARG A 23 -22.13 1.17 0.70
C ARG A 23 -21.34 1.76 1.86
N ASP A 24 -20.49 0.96 2.49
CA ASP A 24 -19.68 1.39 3.64
C ASP A 24 -18.62 2.42 3.24
N LEU A 25 -18.16 2.41 1.99
CA LEU A 25 -17.06 3.25 1.52
C LEU A 25 -17.30 4.74 1.75
N ILE A 26 -18.50 5.25 1.45
CA ILE A 26 -18.81 6.66 1.65
C ILE A 26 -18.80 7.03 3.14
N THR A 27 -19.26 6.13 4.01
CA THR A 27 -19.24 6.34 5.46
C THR A 27 -17.80 6.41 5.98
N ILE A 28 -16.91 5.55 5.47
CA ILE A 28 -15.48 5.57 5.79
C ILE A 28 -14.86 6.90 5.35
N MET A 29 -15.16 7.36 4.13
CA MET A 29 -14.62 8.63 3.61
C MET A 29 -15.09 9.83 4.40
N GLN A 30 -16.36 9.88 4.79
CA GLN A 30 -16.91 10.94 5.65
C GLN A 30 -16.25 10.95 7.04
N TRP A 31 -16.00 9.75 7.60
CA TRP A 31 -15.28 9.64 8.85
C TRP A 31 -13.83 10.11 8.72
N ASN A 32 -13.15 9.71 7.64
CA ASN A 32 -11.79 10.15 7.33
C ASN A 32 -11.72 11.68 7.25
N GLU A 33 -12.63 12.31 6.50
CA GLU A 33 -12.69 13.76 6.37
C GLU A 33 -12.88 14.45 7.73
N ALA A 34 -13.82 13.95 8.55
CA ALA A 34 -14.08 14.48 9.89
C ALA A 34 -12.85 14.37 10.82
N ASN A 35 -11.89 13.49 10.51
CA ASN A 35 -10.63 13.32 11.21
C ASN A 35 -9.42 13.91 10.45
N GLY A 36 -9.65 14.70 9.39
CA GLY A 36 -8.62 15.36 8.61
C GLY A 36 -7.81 14.43 7.71
N ILE A 37 -8.32 13.25 7.39
CA ILE A 37 -7.67 12.25 6.55
C ILE A 37 -8.23 12.36 5.12
N THR A 38 -7.45 12.82 4.17
CA THR A 38 -7.88 13.06 2.78
C THR A 38 -7.25 12.14 1.74
N LEU A 39 -6.28 11.30 2.12
CA LEU A 39 -5.74 10.24 1.26
C LEU A 39 -6.15 8.88 1.83
N PHE A 40 -6.72 7.99 1.05
CA PHE A 40 -7.22 6.70 1.50
C PHE A 40 -6.84 5.57 0.53
N ARG A 41 -6.34 4.45 1.09
CA ARG A 41 -5.99 3.26 0.32
C ARG A 41 -7.11 2.23 0.41
N LEU A 42 -7.78 1.99 -0.72
CA LEU A 42 -8.78 0.94 -0.83
C LEU A 42 -8.13 -0.44 -0.76
N GLY A 43 -8.71 -1.30 0.05
CA GLY A 43 -8.33 -2.71 0.10
C GLY A 43 -8.75 -3.46 -1.16
N SER A 44 -7.93 -4.43 -1.58
CA SER A 44 -8.21 -5.29 -2.75
C SER A 44 -9.39 -6.26 -2.53
N GLU A 45 -9.97 -6.30 -1.33
CA GLU A 45 -11.08 -7.19 -0.97
C GLU A 45 -12.47 -6.59 -1.19
N LEU A 46 -12.58 -5.39 -1.77
CA LEU A 46 -13.85 -4.73 -2.06
C LEU A 46 -14.76 -5.66 -2.89
N PHE A 47 -14.20 -6.28 -3.92
CA PHE A 47 -14.84 -7.32 -4.69
C PHE A 47 -14.24 -8.69 -4.33
N PRO A 48 -14.89 -9.52 -3.52
CA PRO A 48 -14.33 -10.79 -3.09
C PRO A 48 -14.05 -11.74 -4.26
N ARG A 49 -12.79 -12.19 -4.41
CA ARG A 49 -12.40 -13.19 -5.42
C ARG A 49 -12.55 -12.74 -6.88
N TRP A 50 -12.49 -11.45 -7.16
CA TRP A 50 -12.72 -10.83 -8.47
C TRP A 50 -11.89 -11.38 -9.65
N ASN A 51 -10.80 -12.10 -9.40
CA ASN A 51 -10.05 -12.78 -10.45
C ASN A 51 -10.76 -14.04 -11.02
N HIS A 52 -11.89 -14.45 -10.42
CA HIS A 52 -12.62 -15.67 -10.81
C HIS A 52 -13.89 -15.41 -11.61
N TYR A 53 -14.23 -14.14 -11.88
CA TYR A 53 -15.44 -13.77 -12.62
C TYR A 53 -15.28 -12.39 -13.25
N GLU A 54 -16.15 -12.08 -14.21
CA GLU A 54 -16.28 -10.71 -14.71
C GLU A 54 -17.15 -9.90 -13.76
N LEU A 55 -16.76 -8.63 -13.43
CA LEU A 55 -17.56 -7.80 -12.52
C LEU A 55 -18.99 -7.60 -13.05
N ALA A 56 -19.14 -7.53 -14.37
CA ALA A 56 -20.44 -7.42 -15.02
C ALA A 56 -21.38 -8.61 -14.76
N ASP A 57 -20.85 -9.76 -14.36
CA ASP A 57 -21.66 -10.96 -14.08
C ASP A 57 -22.31 -10.94 -12.68
N LEU A 58 -21.92 -9.98 -11.83
CA LEU A 58 -22.50 -9.87 -10.48
C LEU A 58 -23.95 -9.39 -10.55
N PRO A 59 -24.91 -10.10 -9.92
CA PRO A 59 -26.32 -9.69 -9.93
C PRO A 59 -26.56 -8.26 -9.41
N GLN A 60 -25.71 -7.78 -8.49
CA GLN A 60 -25.83 -6.46 -7.86
C GLN A 60 -24.97 -5.37 -8.54
N ILE A 61 -24.35 -5.65 -9.68
CA ILE A 61 -23.33 -4.75 -10.27
C ILE A 61 -23.84 -3.33 -10.50
N ALA A 62 -25.07 -3.17 -10.96
CA ALA A 62 -25.65 -1.84 -11.20
C ALA A 62 -25.73 -0.98 -9.91
N GLU A 63 -26.15 -1.59 -8.80
CA GLU A 63 -26.23 -0.93 -7.50
C GLU A 63 -24.85 -0.66 -6.93
N ILE A 64 -23.90 -1.62 -7.06
CA ILE A 64 -22.50 -1.47 -6.67
C ILE A 64 -21.88 -0.28 -7.42
N ALA A 65 -22.03 -0.22 -8.74
CA ALA A 65 -21.50 0.88 -9.55
C ALA A 65 -22.08 2.24 -9.14
N GLN A 66 -23.37 2.31 -8.77
CA GLN A 66 -23.98 3.53 -8.27
C GLN A 66 -23.32 3.99 -6.96
N HIS A 67 -23.12 3.09 -5.98
CA HIS A 67 -22.47 3.42 -4.71
C HIS A 67 -21.00 3.83 -4.90
N LEU A 68 -20.27 3.13 -5.77
CA LEU A 68 -18.89 3.47 -6.11
C LEU A 68 -18.81 4.86 -6.76
N ARG A 69 -19.73 5.16 -7.69
CA ARG A 69 -19.82 6.50 -8.30
C ARG A 69 -20.09 7.58 -7.26
N CYS A 70 -21.04 7.36 -6.36
CA CYS A 70 -21.32 8.31 -5.27
C CYS A 70 -20.08 8.55 -4.39
N ALA A 71 -19.34 7.48 -4.05
CA ALA A 71 -18.10 7.60 -3.29
C ALA A 71 -17.01 8.36 -4.06
N GLY A 72 -16.86 8.10 -5.37
CA GLY A 72 -15.92 8.83 -6.22
C GLY A 72 -16.28 10.30 -6.42
N ASP A 73 -17.57 10.62 -6.54
CA ASP A 73 -18.03 12.00 -6.64
C ASP A 73 -17.84 12.74 -5.30
N TYR A 74 -18.06 12.07 -4.17
CA TYR A 74 -17.74 12.60 -2.84
C TYR A 74 -16.24 12.89 -2.73
N ALA A 75 -15.38 11.94 -3.09
CA ALA A 75 -13.92 12.10 -3.06
C ALA A 75 -13.47 13.35 -3.83
N LYS A 76 -13.97 13.51 -5.05
CA LYS A 76 -13.64 14.67 -5.90
C LYS A 76 -14.13 15.98 -5.31
N ALA A 77 -15.35 16.00 -4.74
CA ALA A 77 -15.95 17.21 -4.16
C ALA A 77 -15.21 17.67 -2.88
N HIS A 78 -14.61 16.74 -2.14
CA HIS A 78 -13.98 17.00 -0.84
C HIS A 78 -12.45 16.87 -0.87
N GLY A 79 -11.85 16.75 -2.06
CA GLY A 79 -10.38 16.70 -2.23
C GLY A 79 -9.73 15.44 -1.69
N HIS A 80 -10.45 14.32 -1.62
CA HIS A 80 -9.86 13.04 -1.23
C HIS A 80 -9.09 12.42 -2.39
N ARG A 81 -7.89 11.94 -2.11
CA ARG A 81 -7.11 11.10 -3.00
C ARG A 81 -7.32 9.64 -2.65
N ILE A 82 -7.80 8.84 -3.61
CA ILE A 82 -8.06 7.41 -3.43
C ILE A 82 -7.04 6.61 -4.21
N THR A 83 -6.40 5.64 -3.54
CA THR A 83 -5.35 4.78 -4.12
C THR A 83 -5.63 3.31 -3.86
N THR A 84 -4.89 2.41 -4.50
CA THR A 84 -4.88 0.98 -4.18
C THR A 84 -3.45 0.44 -4.13
N HIS A 85 -3.26 -0.63 -3.37
CA HIS A 85 -2.01 -1.38 -3.33
C HIS A 85 -2.31 -2.87 -3.37
N PRO A 86 -2.35 -3.46 -4.59
CA PRO A 86 -2.50 -4.89 -4.76
C PRO A 86 -1.43 -5.66 -3.97
N GLY A 87 -1.83 -6.78 -3.36
CA GLY A 87 -0.92 -7.58 -2.54
C GLY A 87 0.29 -8.14 -3.33
N PRO A 88 1.26 -8.75 -2.67
CA PRO A 88 2.56 -9.11 -3.24
C PRO A 88 2.53 -10.24 -4.29
N PHE A 89 1.34 -10.72 -4.64
CA PHE A 89 1.15 -11.78 -5.64
C PHE A 89 1.00 -11.27 -7.07
N HIS A 90 1.07 -9.94 -7.28
CA HIS A 90 0.97 -9.29 -8.58
C HIS A 90 2.36 -9.18 -9.22
N ILE A 91 2.83 -10.27 -9.83
CA ILE A 91 4.21 -10.43 -10.31
C ILE A 91 4.23 -10.50 -11.84
N LEU A 92 4.31 -9.35 -12.52
CA LEU A 92 4.42 -9.29 -13.98
C LEU A 92 5.74 -9.90 -14.50
N GLY A 93 6.81 -9.91 -13.70
CA GLY A 93 8.10 -10.49 -14.05
C GLY A 93 8.21 -12.01 -13.85
N SER A 94 7.11 -12.69 -13.47
CA SER A 94 7.13 -14.14 -13.25
C SER A 94 7.47 -14.92 -14.53
N PRO A 95 8.27 -15.99 -14.42
CA PRO A 95 8.47 -16.94 -15.52
C PRO A 95 7.24 -17.84 -15.76
N GLU A 96 6.30 -17.89 -14.82
CA GLU A 96 5.06 -18.68 -14.91
C GLU A 96 3.94 -17.89 -15.54
N ALA A 97 3.49 -18.26 -16.77
CA ALA A 97 2.43 -17.57 -17.49
C ALA A 97 1.14 -17.41 -16.65
N ARG A 98 0.73 -18.44 -15.90
CA ARG A 98 -0.45 -18.38 -15.03
C ARG A 98 -0.37 -17.28 -13.97
N VAL A 99 0.81 -17.05 -13.40
CA VAL A 99 1.01 -15.99 -12.40
C VAL A 99 0.90 -14.62 -13.06
N VAL A 100 1.49 -14.47 -14.24
CA VAL A 100 1.40 -13.24 -15.05
C VAL A 100 -0.06 -12.96 -15.43
N ASP A 101 -0.78 -13.93 -15.99
CA ASP A 101 -2.16 -13.73 -16.45
C ASP A 101 -3.09 -13.38 -15.28
N ASN A 102 -2.93 -14.01 -14.12
CA ASN A 102 -3.66 -13.63 -12.90
C ASN A 102 -3.32 -12.20 -12.44
N SER A 103 -2.06 -11.78 -12.58
CA SER A 103 -1.64 -10.42 -12.22
C SER A 103 -2.25 -9.39 -13.16
N LEU A 104 -2.25 -9.66 -14.46
CA LEU A 104 -2.88 -8.78 -15.47
C LEU A 104 -4.38 -8.61 -15.19
N VAL A 105 -5.11 -9.72 -15.01
CA VAL A 105 -6.55 -9.67 -14.69
C VAL A 105 -6.78 -8.83 -13.43
N SER A 106 -6.01 -9.04 -12.37
CA SER A 106 -6.20 -8.30 -11.13
C SER A 106 -5.91 -6.81 -11.29
N LEU A 107 -4.88 -6.41 -12.03
CA LEU A 107 -4.57 -5.01 -12.28
C LEU A 107 -5.67 -4.32 -13.09
N GLU A 108 -6.23 -5.01 -14.10
CA GLU A 108 -7.40 -4.51 -14.85
C GLU A 108 -8.62 -4.31 -13.93
N ARG A 109 -8.87 -5.21 -12.96
CA ARG A 109 -9.95 -5.04 -11.97
C ARG A 109 -9.76 -3.81 -11.06
N HIS A 110 -8.52 -3.50 -10.68
CA HIS A 110 -8.25 -2.28 -9.92
C HIS A 110 -8.51 -1.01 -10.76
N ALA A 111 -8.17 -1.03 -12.04
CA ALA A 111 -8.49 0.09 -12.93
C ALA A 111 -10.01 0.21 -13.16
N GLU A 112 -10.71 -0.90 -13.40
CA GLU A 112 -12.16 -0.95 -13.56
C GLU A 112 -12.89 -0.40 -12.32
N LEU A 113 -12.39 -0.69 -11.10
CA LEU A 113 -12.91 -0.11 -9.86
C LEU A 113 -12.83 1.43 -9.89
N PHE A 114 -11.68 2.00 -10.26
CA PHE A 114 -11.54 3.46 -10.37
C PHE A 114 -12.41 4.05 -11.49
N ASP A 115 -12.56 3.35 -12.60
CA ASP A 115 -13.43 3.76 -13.70
C ASP A 115 -14.91 3.81 -13.24
N MET A 116 -15.38 2.81 -12.46
CA MET A 116 -16.71 2.82 -11.83
C MET A 116 -16.88 3.97 -10.84
N MET A 117 -15.83 4.34 -10.09
CA MET A 117 -15.84 5.52 -9.22
C MET A 117 -15.84 6.84 -10.00
N GLY A 118 -15.58 6.80 -11.31
CA GLY A 118 -15.55 7.96 -12.19
C GLY A 118 -14.30 8.80 -12.07
N PHE A 119 -13.18 8.18 -11.73
CA PHE A 119 -11.86 8.80 -11.83
C PHE A 119 -11.29 8.61 -13.23
N ALA A 120 -10.81 9.70 -13.83
CA ALA A 120 -10.04 9.60 -15.06
C ALA A 120 -8.71 8.87 -14.80
N PRO A 121 -8.19 8.07 -15.77
CA PRO A 121 -6.90 7.42 -15.62
C PRO A 121 -5.77 8.43 -15.37
N SER A 122 -5.20 8.38 -14.17
CA SER A 122 -4.14 9.28 -13.71
C SER A 122 -3.40 8.65 -12.52
N PHE A 123 -2.14 9.01 -12.33
CA PHE A 123 -1.34 8.62 -11.17
C PHE A 123 -1.84 9.22 -9.84
N GLU A 124 -2.81 10.15 -9.88
CA GLU A 124 -3.53 10.58 -8.67
C GLU A 124 -4.23 9.40 -8.00
N ASN A 125 -4.88 8.55 -8.78
CA ASN A 125 -5.52 7.34 -8.30
C ASN A 125 -4.63 6.13 -8.61
N LYS A 126 -3.47 6.09 -7.96
CA LYS A 126 -2.44 5.09 -8.23
C LYS A 126 -2.84 3.67 -7.87
N ILE A 127 -2.38 2.73 -8.68
CA ILE A 127 -2.29 1.31 -8.39
C ILE A 127 -0.82 1.03 -8.09
N ASN A 128 -0.48 0.83 -6.82
CA ASN A 128 0.90 0.69 -6.39
C ASN A 128 1.29 -0.78 -6.34
N ILE A 129 2.41 -1.18 -6.96
CA ILE A 129 2.92 -2.55 -6.87
C ILE A 129 4.44 -2.58 -6.72
N HIS A 130 4.95 -3.69 -6.18
CA HIS A 130 6.36 -4.04 -6.31
C HIS A 130 6.63 -4.76 -7.64
N ILE A 131 7.88 -4.73 -8.10
CA ILE A 131 8.29 -5.59 -9.23
C ILE A 131 8.14 -7.07 -8.86
N GLY A 132 8.40 -7.38 -7.60
CA GLY A 132 8.26 -8.72 -7.01
C GLY A 132 9.55 -9.54 -7.08
N SER A 133 9.40 -10.86 -6.97
CA SER A 133 10.53 -11.79 -6.89
C SER A 133 11.41 -11.72 -8.14
N THR A 134 12.72 -11.78 -7.93
CA THR A 134 13.73 -11.74 -9.00
C THR A 134 14.05 -13.12 -9.59
N TYR A 135 13.59 -14.18 -8.98
CA TYR A 135 13.89 -15.57 -9.40
C TYR A 135 15.38 -15.86 -9.60
N GLY A 136 16.26 -15.12 -8.89
CA GLY A 136 17.72 -15.22 -9.04
C GLY A 136 18.31 -14.51 -10.26
N ASP A 137 17.47 -13.81 -11.04
CA ASP A 137 17.83 -13.10 -12.26
C ASP A 137 17.07 -11.77 -12.32
N LYS A 138 17.70 -10.70 -11.81
CA LYS A 138 17.10 -9.36 -11.79
C LYS A 138 16.84 -8.84 -13.21
N ASP A 139 17.79 -9.01 -14.13
CA ASP A 139 17.70 -8.43 -15.48
C ASP A 139 16.60 -9.13 -16.30
N GLY A 140 16.60 -10.44 -16.36
CA GLY A 140 15.57 -11.20 -17.04
C GLY A 140 14.17 -11.03 -16.40
N THR A 141 14.10 -10.72 -15.10
CA THR A 141 12.82 -10.38 -14.44
C THR A 141 12.30 -9.05 -14.93
N ILE A 142 13.13 -8.00 -15.05
CA ILE A 142 12.74 -6.70 -15.60
C ILE A 142 12.31 -6.84 -17.06
N GLU A 143 13.05 -7.58 -17.90
CA GLU A 143 12.67 -7.82 -19.29
C GLU A 143 11.26 -8.43 -19.41
N ARG A 144 10.98 -9.48 -18.61
CA ARG A 144 9.66 -10.10 -18.57
C ARG A 144 8.59 -9.14 -18.06
N TRP A 145 8.93 -8.35 -17.01
CA TRP A 145 8.01 -7.38 -16.42
C TRP A 145 7.62 -6.31 -17.44
N LEU A 146 8.57 -5.70 -18.15
CA LEU A 146 8.32 -4.70 -19.19
C LEU A 146 7.51 -5.27 -20.35
N LYS A 147 7.84 -6.47 -20.81
CA LYS A 147 7.06 -7.16 -21.85
C LYS A 147 5.60 -7.38 -21.44
N ASN A 148 5.34 -7.72 -20.17
CA ASN A 148 3.99 -7.94 -19.67
C ASN A 148 3.27 -6.63 -19.31
N TYR A 149 4.01 -5.57 -18.92
CA TYR A 149 3.48 -4.23 -18.80
C TYR A 149 2.85 -3.74 -20.11
N ASP A 150 3.45 -4.03 -21.25
CA ASP A 150 2.89 -3.67 -22.56
C ASP A 150 1.52 -4.27 -22.84
N ARG A 151 1.17 -5.39 -22.19
CA ARG A 151 -0.13 -6.06 -22.31
C ARG A 151 -1.25 -5.39 -21.49
N LEU A 152 -0.92 -4.49 -20.57
CA LEU A 152 -1.88 -3.75 -19.74
C LEU A 152 -2.63 -2.72 -20.57
N SER A 153 -3.88 -2.45 -20.18
CA SER A 153 -4.68 -1.37 -20.76
C SER A 153 -4.08 0.01 -20.45
N ASP A 154 -4.46 1.01 -21.24
CA ASP A 154 -4.09 2.41 -20.98
C ASP A 154 -4.63 2.90 -19.62
N SER A 155 -5.78 2.39 -19.19
CA SER A 155 -6.38 2.71 -17.90
C SER A 155 -5.48 2.27 -16.74
N VAL A 156 -4.90 1.06 -16.82
CA VAL A 156 -3.92 0.57 -15.85
C VAL A 156 -2.61 1.34 -15.95
N LYS A 157 -2.04 1.46 -17.17
CA LYS A 157 -0.73 2.10 -17.38
C LYS A 157 -0.66 3.52 -16.84
N LYS A 158 -1.74 4.28 -16.94
CA LYS A 158 -1.83 5.65 -16.42
C LYS A 158 -2.06 5.74 -14.91
N ARG A 159 -2.22 4.61 -14.23
CA ARG A 159 -2.40 4.53 -12.78
C ARG A 159 -1.30 3.74 -12.09
N LEU A 160 -0.61 2.86 -12.83
CA LEU A 160 0.37 1.95 -12.25
C LEU A 160 1.61 2.71 -11.81
N VAL A 161 2.01 2.50 -10.56
CA VAL A 161 3.28 2.98 -10.00
C VAL A 161 4.02 1.82 -9.36
N ILE A 162 5.34 1.95 -9.26
CA ILE A 162 6.20 0.91 -8.68
C ILE A 162 6.85 1.41 -7.40
N GLU A 163 7.14 0.49 -6.50
CA GLU A 163 7.68 0.77 -5.17
C GLU A 163 8.99 0.04 -4.92
N ASN A 164 9.92 0.65 -4.20
CA ASN A 164 11.15 0.00 -3.76
C ASN A 164 10.88 -1.09 -2.72
N ASP A 165 11.73 -2.11 -2.72
CA ASP A 165 11.60 -3.30 -1.86
C ASP A 165 12.54 -3.26 -0.64
N ASP A 166 12.20 -4.03 0.40
CA ASP A 166 12.93 -4.17 1.67
C ASP A 166 14.07 -5.21 1.64
N LYS A 167 14.38 -5.77 0.49
CA LYS A 167 15.43 -6.82 0.36
C LYS A 167 16.46 -6.45 -0.69
N ALA A 168 17.73 -6.58 -0.36
CA ALA A 168 18.84 -6.34 -1.29
C ALA A 168 18.79 -7.25 -2.54
N SER A 169 18.12 -8.41 -2.46
CA SER A 169 17.88 -9.30 -3.61
C SER A 169 16.78 -8.78 -4.55
N MET A 170 16.02 -7.78 -4.15
CA MET A 170 14.95 -7.13 -4.93
C MET A 170 15.40 -5.75 -5.39
N TYR A 171 14.51 -4.80 -5.58
CA TYR A 171 14.81 -3.56 -6.29
C TYR A 171 14.78 -2.33 -5.37
N SER A 172 15.92 -1.63 -5.29
CA SER A 172 16.06 -0.31 -4.68
C SER A 172 15.47 0.79 -5.56
N VAL A 173 15.31 2.00 -5.02
CA VAL A 173 14.88 3.18 -5.82
C VAL A 173 15.78 3.42 -7.03
N ARG A 174 17.12 3.32 -6.85
CA ARG A 174 18.08 3.46 -7.94
C ARG A 174 17.82 2.46 -9.06
N GLU A 175 17.69 1.18 -8.71
CA GLU A 175 17.44 0.13 -9.69
C GLU A 175 16.10 0.28 -10.41
N LEU A 176 15.04 0.68 -9.70
CA LEU A 176 13.76 1.00 -10.32
C LEU A 176 13.86 2.18 -11.29
N TYR A 177 14.59 3.22 -10.91
CA TYR A 177 14.81 4.38 -11.78
C TYR A 177 15.57 3.98 -13.04
N GLU A 178 16.75 3.38 -12.90
CA GLU A 178 17.65 3.06 -14.00
C GLU A 178 17.09 1.97 -14.93
N ARG A 179 16.39 0.97 -14.40
CA ARG A 179 15.99 -0.23 -15.16
C ARG A 179 14.53 -0.19 -15.65
N VAL A 180 13.66 0.59 -15.01
CA VAL A 180 12.23 0.61 -15.35
C VAL A 180 11.79 2.01 -15.74
N HIS A 181 11.91 2.99 -14.83
CA HIS A 181 11.44 4.36 -15.07
C HIS A 181 12.00 4.97 -16.35
N THR A 182 13.31 4.85 -16.60
CA THR A 182 13.95 5.39 -17.82
C THR A 182 13.42 4.81 -19.12
N GLN A 183 12.74 3.65 -19.08
CA GLN A 183 12.22 2.98 -20.27
C GLN A 183 10.75 3.31 -20.53
N ILE A 184 9.92 3.43 -19.49
CA ILE A 184 8.45 3.53 -19.63
C ILE A 184 7.84 4.71 -18.87
N ASP A 185 8.65 5.55 -18.25
CA ASP A 185 8.21 6.78 -17.56
C ASP A 185 7.20 6.56 -16.42
N ILE A 186 7.31 5.43 -15.71
CA ILE A 186 6.44 5.07 -14.60
C ILE A 186 6.90 5.73 -13.30
N PRO A 187 6.02 6.35 -12.48
CA PRO A 187 6.41 6.93 -11.21
C PRO A 187 6.85 5.88 -10.18
N ILE A 188 7.74 6.29 -9.27
CA ILE A 188 8.26 5.47 -8.20
C ILE A 188 7.73 5.98 -6.86
N THR A 189 6.96 5.16 -6.15
CA THR A 189 6.61 5.37 -4.74
C THR A 189 7.85 5.11 -3.90
N PHE A 190 8.25 6.10 -3.10
CA PHE A 190 9.34 5.94 -2.15
C PHE A 190 8.79 5.41 -0.83
N ASP A 191 9.16 4.18 -0.47
CA ASP A 191 8.94 3.64 0.88
C ASP A 191 10.19 3.86 1.72
N TYR A 192 10.06 4.67 2.78
CA TYR A 192 11.14 5.01 3.71
C TYR A 192 11.64 3.80 4.48
N TRP A 193 10.72 2.93 4.90
CA TRP A 193 11.06 1.76 5.70
C TRP A 193 11.81 0.71 4.89
N HIS A 194 11.35 0.44 3.68
CA HIS A 194 12.02 -0.45 2.74
C HIS A 194 13.42 0.05 2.38
N HIS A 195 13.56 1.37 2.20
CA HIS A 195 14.85 1.98 1.91
C HIS A 195 15.90 1.73 3.00
N THR A 196 15.51 1.60 4.27
CA THR A 196 16.45 1.30 5.36
C THR A 196 17.18 -0.02 5.18
N PHE A 197 16.59 -0.99 4.46
CA PHE A 197 17.14 -2.32 4.22
C PHE A 197 17.74 -2.49 2.83
N ASN A 198 17.33 -1.66 1.87
CA ASN A 198 17.78 -1.74 0.48
C ASN A 198 18.01 -0.35 -0.10
N THR A 199 19.13 0.26 0.29
CA THR A 199 19.45 1.67 -0.05
C THR A 199 19.83 1.88 -1.51
N GLY A 200 20.33 0.85 -2.21
CA GLY A 200 20.89 0.99 -3.55
C GLY A 200 22.04 2.01 -3.61
N ASP A 201 22.85 2.09 -2.53
CA ASP A 201 23.94 3.06 -2.35
C ASP A 201 23.50 4.54 -2.44
N LEU A 202 22.24 4.84 -2.12
CA LEU A 202 21.73 6.20 -1.98
C LEU A 202 21.46 6.51 -0.51
N SER A 203 21.71 7.74 -0.09
CA SER A 203 21.15 8.25 1.16
C SER A 203 19.62 8.34 1.03
N GLU A 204 18.92 8.35 2.17
CA GLU A 204 17.45 8.51 2.21
C GLU A 204 16.99 9.76 1.43
N ARG A 205 17.71 10.88 1.61
CA ARG A 205 17.43 12.13 0.89
C ARG A 205 17.59 11.99 -0.63
N GLU A 206 18.68 11.37 -1.09
CA GLU A 206 18.92 11.16 -2.54
C GLU A 206 17.85 10.25 -3.14
N ALA A 207 17.51 9.15 -2.48
CA ALA A 207 16.47 8.23 -2.92
C ALA A 207 15.09 8.90 -2.96
N PHE A 208 14.76 9.71 -1.93
CA PHE A 208 13.53 10.48 -1.89
C PHE A 208 13.39 11.42 -3.09
N PHE A 209 14.44 12.23 -3.38
CA PHE A 209 14.39 13.17 -4.51
C PHE A 209 14.47 12.47 -5.86
N LEU A 210 15.18 11.36 -5.96
CA LEU A 210 15.20 10.57 -7.19
C LEU A 210 13.79 10.01 -7.49
N ALA A 211 13.11 9.46 -6.50
CA ALA A 211 11.72 9.03 -6.64
C ALA A 211 10.79 10.21 -6.96
N ARG A 212 10.94 11.36 -6.27
CA ARG A 212 10.14 12.57 -6.51
C ARG A 212 10.23 13.04 -7.97
N SER A 213 11.43 13.06 -8.56
CA SER A 213 11.61 13.47 -9.94
C SER A 213 10.76 12.68 -10.94
N THR A 214 10.35 11.47 -10.59
CA THR A 214 9.51 10.62 -11.43
C THR A 214 8.03 11.03 -11.41
N TRP A 215 7.59 11.82 -10.42
CA TRP A 215 6.22 12.32 -10.29
C TRP A 215 6.05 13.73 -10.87
N GLU A 216 7.05 14.59 -10.70
CA GLU A 216 6.98 16.01 -11.06
C GLU A 216 6.62 16.25 -12.53
N LYS A 217 7.17 15.45 -13.44
CA LYS A 217 6.89 15.57 -14.88
C LYS A 217 5.46 15.18 -15.26
N HIS A 218 4.74 14.49 -14.39
CA HIS A 218 3.32 14.17 -14.59
C HIS A 218 2.39 15.20 -13.96
N GLY A 219 2.92 16.18 -13.23
CA GLY A 219 2.13 17.19 -12.53
C GLY A 219 1.27 16.61 -11.42
N VAL A 220 1.69 15.49 -10.82
CA VAL A 220 0.98 14.78 -9.76
C VAL A 220 1.81 14.82 -8.48
N THR A 221 1.15 15.09 -7.36
CA THR A 221 1.80 15.06 -6.04
C THR A 221 2.43 13.70 -5.76
N GLN A 222 3.71 13.71 -5.35
CA GLN A 222 4.39 12.49 -4.94
C GLN A 222 3.64 11.82 -3.80
N CYS A 223 3.44 10.51 -3.90
CA CYS A 223 2.94 9.70 -2.80
C CYS A 223 4.06 8.77 -2.30
N THR A 224 4.35 8.83 -1.02
CA THR A 224 5.34 8.00 -0.33
C THR A 224 4.66 7.03 0.61
N HIS A 225 5.38 5.97 1.01
CA HIS A 225 4.96 5.08 2.08
C HIS A 225 5.89 5.25 3.28
N TYR A 226 5.31 5.16 4.48
CA TYR A 226 6.04 5.27 5.72
C TYR A 226 5.57 4.29 6.77
N SER A 227 6.50 3.59 7.37
CA SER A 227 6.26 2.82 8.57
C SER A 227 7.49 2.84 9.49
N GLU A 228 7.34 2.28 10.68
CA GLU A 228 8.41 2.12 11.65
C GLU A 228 8.59 0.65 12.04
N SER A 229 9.68 0.39 12.79
CA SER A 229 10.02 -0.95 13.26
C SER A 229 9.09 -1.40 14.38
N ARG A 230 8.36 -2.50 14.15
CA ARG A 230 7.64 -3.20 15.21
C ARG A 230 8.59 -3.70 16.31
N ARG A 231 9.81 -4.04 15.95
CA ARG A 231 10.83 -4.46 16.90
C ARG A 231 11.23 -3.30 17.83
N ARG A 232 11.45 -2.10 17.27
CA ARG A 232 11.74 -0.89 18.06
C ARG A 232 10.57 -0.51 18.97
N GLU A 233 9.34 -0.56 18.46
CA GLU A 233 8.13 -0.31 19.25
C GLU A 233 8.03 -1.29 20.43
N ALA A 234 8.17 -2.60 20.16
CA ALA A 234 8.12 -3.63 21.19
C ALA A 234 9.27 -3.48 22.22
N GLN A 235 10.47 -3.12 21.76
CA GLN A 235 11.61 -2.84 22.63
C GLN A 235 11.33 -1.69 23.57
N THR A 236 10.83 -0.56 23.08
CA THR A 236 10.47 0.60 23.90
C THR A 236 9.41 0.24 24.96
N LEU A 237 8.42 -0.57 24.60
CA LEU A 237 7.42 -1.03 25.55
C LEU A 237 8.02 -1.93 26.64
N ILE A 238 8.91 -2.83 26.29
CA ILE A 238 9.59 -3.73 27.22
C ILE A 238 10.49 -2.93 28.16
N GLU A 239 11.28 -1.98 27.65
CA GLU A 239 12.14 -1.10 28.43
C GLU A 239 11.33 -0.30 29.47
N ARG A 240 10.21 0.31 29.07
CA ARG A 240 9.29 1.01 29.99
C ARG A 240 8.72 0.08 31.07
N MET A 241 8.37 -1.16 30.70
CA MET A 241 7.89 -2.16 31.66
C MET A 241 8.98 -2.53 32.66
N PHE A 242 10.23 -2.72 32.21
CA PHE A 242 11.35 -3.02 33.08
C PHE A 242 11.63 -1.87 34.05
N GLU A 243 11.65 -0.64 33.55
CA GLU A 243 11.78 0.57 34.41
C GLU A 243 10.65 0.66 35.42
N HIS A 244 9.39 0.50 34.99
CA HIS A 244 8.23 0.60 35.87
C HIS A 244 8.24 -0.42 37.02
N HIS A 245 8.68 -1.64 36.73
CA HIS A 245 8.76 -2.73 37.70
C HIS A 245 10.13 -2.90 38.35
N ASN A 246 11.09 -2.04 38.03
CA ASN A 246 12.46 -2.12 38.49
C ASN A 246 13.12 -3.50 38.25
N ILE A 247 12.90 -4.04 37.04
CA ILE A 247 13.43 -5.34 36.59
C ILE A 247 14.73 -5.10 35.86
N SER A 248 15.79 -5.86 36.18
CA SER A 248 17.01 -5.89 35.39
C SER A 248 16.97 -7.05 34.38
N MET A 249 17.76 -6.95 33.31
CA MET A 249 17.89 -8.03 32.34
C MET A 249 18.50 -9.31 32.96
N ASP A 250 19.39 -9.14 33.97
CA ASP A 250 20.01 -10.25 34.67
C ASP A 250 19.02 -11.01 35.55
N ASP A 251 17.95 -10.34 35.98
CA ASP A 251 16.91 -10.92 36.83
C ASP A 251 15.68 -11.41 36.04
N LEU A 252 15.71 -11.30 34.72
CA LEU A 252 14.56 -11.57 33.84
C LEU A 252 13.98 -12.99 34.02
N GLU A 253 14.84 -13.98 34.36
CA GLU A 253 14.41 -15.36 34.61
C GLU A 253 13.51 -15.48 35.83
N ASN A 254 13.62 -14.56 36.80
CA ASN A 254 12.78 -14.50 37.99
C ASN A 254 11.38 -13.92 37.69
N TRP A 255 11.16 -13.43 36.46
CA TRP A 255 9.92 -12.81 36.00
C TRP A 255 9.34 -13.55 34.78
N PRO A 256 8.72 -14.73 34.95
CA PRO A 256 8.34 -15.63 33.84
C PRO A 256 7.47 -14.97 32.77
N THR A 257 6.56 -14.06 33.14
CA THR A 257 5.68 -13.35 32.20
C THR A 257 6.49 -12.40 31.31
N PHE A 258 7.37 -11.59 31.89
CA PHE A 258 8.23 -10.67 31.14
C PHE A 258 9.28 -11.42 30.31
N HIS A 259 9.82 -12.51 30.85
CA HIS A 259 10.74 -13.38 30.11
C HIS A 259 10.07 -13.98 28.85
N LYS A 260 8.82 -14.39 28.95
CA LYS A 260 8.03 -14.87 27.80
C LYS A 260 7.83 -13.75 26.76
N GLN A 261 7.44 -12.54 27.19
CA GLN A 261 7.25 -11.39 26.32
C GLN A 261 8.56 -11.00 25.62
N TYR A 262 9.69 -10.99 26.34
CA TYR A 262 11.00 -10.72 25.76
C TYR A 262 11.39 -11.76 24.72
N LYS A 263 11.13 -13.06 24.96
CA LYS A 263 11.35 -14.11 23.96
C LYS A 263 10.47 -13.95 22.71
N GLU A 264 9.24 -13.52 22.86
CA GLU A 264 8.39 -13.21 21.70
C GLU A 264 8.92 -11.99 20.94
N PHE A 265 9.36 -10.95 21.63
CA PHE A 265 10.01 -9.78 21.05
C PHE A 265 11.22 -10.16 20.18
N THR A 266 12.10 -11.05 20.67
CA THR A 266 13.29 -11.46 19.91
C THR A 266 12.99 -12.19 18.59
N LYS A 267 11.75 -12.67 18.40
CA LYS A 267 11.29 -13.34 17.17
C LYS A 267 10.73 -12.35 16.13
N ILE A 268 10.51 -11.10 16.50
CA ILE A 268 9.98 -10.09 15.57
C ILE A 268 11.03 -9.86 14.47
N LYS A 269 10.62 -9.99 13.21
CA LYS A 269 11.48 -9.68 12.07
C LYS A 269 11.78 -8.18 12.03
N GLU A 270 12.97 -7.82 11.57
CA GLU A 270 13.39 -6.42 11.48
C GLU A 270 12.51 -5.61 10.54
N GLN A 271 12.08 -6.19 9.42
CA GLN A 271 11.20 -5.57 8.43
C GLN A 271 9.73 -5.46 8.87
N ALA A 272 9.35 -6.02 10.04
CA ALA A 272 7.97 -5.98 10.48
C ALA A 272 7.52 -4.54 10.80
N HIS A 273 6.39 -4.13 10.22
CA HIS A 273 5.78 -2.83 10.45
C HIS A 273 5.19 -2.73 11.86
N ALA A 274 5.42 -1.61 12.53
CA ALA A 274 4.90 -1.28 13.85
C ALA A 274 3.37 -1.20 13.86
N ASP A 275 2.77 -1.34 15.05
CA ASP A 275 1.35 -1.07 15.23
C ASP A 275 1.08 0.45 15.19
N PHE A 276 2.00 1.24 15.70
CA PHE A 276 1.95 2.71 15.68
C PHE A 276 3.24 3.30 15.13
N ILE A 277 3.18 4.57 14.71
CA ILE A 277 4.35 5.37 14.39
C ILE A 277 4.60 6.38 15.52
N LEU A 278 5.86 6.69 15.79
CA LEU A 278 6.29 7.61 16.84
C LEU A 278 6.68 8.98 16.30
N ASP A 279 7.20 9.00 15.08
CA ASP A 279 7.71 10.19 14.41
C ASP A 279 7.06 10.33 13.02
N LEU A 280 7.04 11.55 12.50
CA LEU A 280 6.67 11.80 11.10
C LEU A 280 7.89 11.61 10.20
N PRO A 281 7.70 11.13 8.95
CA PRO A 281 8.79 11.03 8.00
C PRO A 281 9.33 12.42 7.63
N LYS A 282 10.59 12.46 7.22
CA LYS A 282 11.23 13.69 6.74
C LYS A 282 10.69 14.08 5.38
N SER A 283 10.10 15.26 5.27
CA SER A 283 9.67 15.82 3.98
C SER A 283 10.81 16.51 3.20
N TYR A 284 11.95 16.71 3.83
CA TYR A 284 13.10 17.44 3.23
C TYR A 284 12.78 18.85 2.73
N GLY A 285 11.76 19.50 3.32
CA GLY A 285 11.30 20.83 2.90
C GLY A 285 10.34 20.80 1.71
N VAL A 286 9.77 19.64 1.39
CA VAL A 286 8.71 19.49 0.40
C VAL A 286 7.36 19.63 1.11
N ASP A 287 6.57 20.63 0.70
CA ASP A 287 5.24 20.89 1.25
C ASP A 287 4.14 20.10 0.51
N ASP A 288 4.37 19.79 -0.77
CA ASP A 288 3.45 19.02 -1.61
C ASP A 288 3.88 17.55 -1.62
N LEU A 289 3.45 16.81 -0.60
CA LEU A 289 3.81 15.41 -0.36
C LEU A 289 2.65 14.66 0.29
N ASP A 290 2.22 13.59 -0.32
CA ASP A 290 1.30 12.63 0.28
C ASP A 290 2.07 11.49 0.94
N ILE A 291 1.68 11.13 2.17
CA ILE A 291 2.35 10.09 2.95
C ILE A 291 1.34 9.03 3.35
N MET A 292 1.50 7.82 2.82
CA MET A 292 0.76 6.64 3.23
C MET A 292 1.42 6.01 4.45
N VAL A 293 0.76 6.08 5.61
CA VAL A 293 1.25 5.44 6.82
C VAL A 293 0.83 3.97 6.86
N GLU A 294 1.81 3.09 6.86
CA GLU A 294 1.60 1.63 6.90
C GLU A 294 1.73 1.07 8.32
N ALA A 295 0.97 1.60 9.25
CA ALA A 295 0.89 1.12 10.63
C ALA A 295 -0.23 0.08 10.79
N LYS A 296 -0.01 -0.96 11.60
CA LYS A 296 -1.01 -2.04 11.79
C LYS A 296 -2.25 -1.58 12.56
N ALA A 297 -2.14 -0.54 13.40
CA ALA A 297 -3.27 0.08 14.09
C ALA A 297 -4.06 1.06 13.20
N LYS A 298 -3.66 1.24 11.92
CA LYS A 298 -4.40 2.02 10.91
C LYS A 298 -4.73 3.43 11.38
N GLU A 299 -6.02 3.85 11.27
CA GLU A 299 -6.53 5.16 11.70
C GLU A 299 -6.13 5.52 13.14
N GLN A 300 -6.05 4.54 14.02
CA GLN A 300 -5.66 4.77 15.41
C GLN A 300 -4.21 5.24 15.52
N ALA A 301 -3.34 4.83 14.61
CA ALA A 301 -1.96 5.31 14.56
C ALA A 301 -1.91 6.80 14.24
N LEU A 302 -2.72 7.28 13.29
CA LEU A 302 -2.81 8.70 12.93
C LEU A 302 -3.42 9.55 14.06
N ILE A 303 -4.52 9.08 14.65
CA ILE A 303 -5.17 9.79 15.77
C ILE A 303 -4.20 9.93 16.94
N ARG A 304 -3.42 8.89 17.24
CA ARG A 304 -2.45 8.90 18.35
C ARG A 304 -1.32 9.90 18.16
N ILE A 305 -0.85 10.09 16.94
CA ILE A 305 0.19 11.09 16.63
C ILE A 305 -0.31 12.52 16.83
N GLY A 306 -1.63 12.72 16.93
CA GLY A 306 -2.22 14.04 17.08
C GLY A 306 -1.95 14.93 15.87
N VAL A 307 -1.86 14.33 14.70
CA VAL A 307 -1.74 15.08 13.45
C VAL A 307 -3.05 15.79 13.22
N GLU A 308 -3.15 17.01 13.74
CA GLU A 308 -4.00 18.01 13.15
C GLU A 308 -3.51 18.18 11.71
N CYS A 309 -4.30 17.75 10.74
CA CYS A 309 -4.06 18.05 9.34
C CYS A 309 -4.10 19.56 9.17
N THR A 310 -2.99 20.23 9.51
CA THR A 310 -2.78 21.62 9.13
C THR A 310 -2.59 21.65 7.63
N GLN A 311 -3.61 22.11 6.95
CA GLN A 311 -3.72 22.70 5.61
C GLN A 311 -2.92 22.18 4.41
N ASN A 312 -1.95 21.28 4.58
CA ASN A 312 -1.15 20.71 3.50
C ASN A 312 -0.99 19.21 3.64
N ARG A 313 -1.98 18.49 3.18
CA ARG A 313 -2.02 17.09 2.70
C ARG A 313 -1.46 16.00 3.59
N ALA A 314 -2.28 15.30 4.00
CA ALA A 314 -2.76 13.96 4.23
C ALA A 314 -1.74 12.93 4.66
N LEU A 315 -1.81 12.56 5.92
CA LEU A 315 -1.36 11.28 6.49
C LEU A 315 -2.46 10.24 6.34
N ILE A 316 -2.14 9.01 5.99
CA ILE A 316 -3.19 8.08 5.57
C ILE A 316 -2.97 6.64 5.94
N LEU A 317 -4.08 5.93 5.90
CA LEU A 317 -4.34 4.62 6.37
C LEU A 317 -4.44 3.55 5.29
N GLU A 318 -3.88 2.40 5.62
CA GLU A 318 -4.15 1.13 4.97
C GLU A 318 -5.46 0.53 5.52
N SER A 319 -6.41 0.22 4.65
CA SER A 319 -7.66 -0.48 5.01
C SER A 319 -7.48 -2.00 4.98
#